data_3bc9c02090ccbe1212b80806acfe6dbb
#
_entry.id   3bc9c02090ccbe1212b80806acfe6dbb
#
_cell.length_a   1.000
_cell.length_b   1.000
_cell.length_c   1.000
_cell.angle_alpha   90.00
_cell.angle_beta   90.00
_cell.angle_gamma   90.00
#
_symmetry.space_group_name_H-M   'P 1'
#
loop_
_entity.id
_entity.type
_entity.pdbx_description
1 polymer ?
#
loop_
_entity_poly.entity_id
_entity_poly.type
_entity_poly.pdbx_seq_one_letter_code
_entity_poly.pdbx_strand_id
1 'polypeptide(L)'
;MRTLLAVDDDGAALGLVSAGPAPAAWEGRAGVPAPLVPLQLFQLYVLRAAHGTGLGAALQEAAIGSADAYLWIMDGNARAERFYARHGFRALAESFPAGGPWAGQHMHRMLRTGTA
;
A
#
# COMPACT_ATOMS: atom_id res chain seq x y z
N MET A 1 -11.87 3.97 7.79
CA MET A 1 -10.45 3.57 7.64
C MET A 1 -10.08 2.62 8.76
N ARG A 2 -9.35 1.58 8.42
CA ARG A 2 -8.84 0.61 9.40
C ARG A 2 -7.34 0.80 9.55
N THR A 3 -6.87 0.93 10.78
CA THR A 3 -5.44 1.01 11.08
C THR A 3 -5.11 -0.05 12.11
N LEU A 4 -4.11 -0.87 11.81
CA LEU A 4 -3.67 -1.96 12.68
C LEU A 4 -2.18 -1.79 12.99
N LEU A 5 -1.82 -2.05 14.23
CA LEU A 5 -0.46 -1.96 14.72
C LEU A 5 -0.02 -3.35 15.20
N ALA A 6 1.12 -3.82 14.68
CA ALA A 6 1.73 -5.05 15.17
C ALA A 6 2.73 -4.70 16.27
N VAL A 7 2.65 -5.41 17.39
CA VAL A 7 3.54 -5.20 18.53
C VAL A 7 4.17 -6.52 18.95
N ASP A 8 5.35 -6.44 19.55
CA ASP A 8 5.99 -7.61 20.16
C ASP A 8 5.46 -7.87 21.57
N ASP A 9 6.01 -8.86 22.24
CA ASP A 9 5.58 -9.24 23.60
C ASP A 9 5.83 -8.15 24.62
N ASP A 10 6.74 -7.23 24.34
CA ASP A 10 7.06 -6.11 25.22
C ASP A 10 6.25 -4.85 24.87
N GLY A 11 5.37 -4.94 23.87
CA GLY A 11 4.56 -3.82 23.44
C GLY A 11 5.24 -2.88 22.45
N ALA A 12 6.44 -3.20 22.00
CA ALA A 12 7.12 -2.38 21.00
C ALA A 12 6.51 -2.57 19.61
N ALA A 13 6.34 -1.49 18.87
CA ALA A 13 5.77 -1.53 17.53
C ALA A 13 6.71 -2.21 16.54
N LEU A 14 6.20 -3.16 15.78
CA LEU A 14 6.93 -3.88 14.74
C LEU A 14 6.47 -3.50 13.33
N GLY A 15 5.26 -3.03 13.18
CA GLY A 15 4.72 -2.67 11.89
C GLY A 15 3.36 -2.02 11.99
N LEU A 16 2.92 -1.47 10.88
CA LEU A 16 1.68 -0.70 10.80
C LEU A 16 1.06 -0.91 9.41
N VAL A 17 -0.25 -1.02 9.38
CA VAL A 17 -0.99 -1.04 8.11
C VAL A 17 -2.24 -0.18 8.26
N SER A 18 -2.60 0.54 7.18
CA SER A 18 -3.89 1.22 7.12
C SER A 18 -4.52 1.05 5.74
N ALA A 19 -5.83 0.90 5.74
CA ALA A 19 -6.64 0.72 4.55
C ALA A 19 -8.01 1.36 4.76
N GLY A 20 -8.68 1.71 3.68
CA GLY A 20 -10.00 2.30 3.78
C GLY A 20 -10.58 2.68 2.43
N PRO A 21 -11.73 3.39 2.46
CA PRO A 21 -12.42 3.80 1.24
C PRO A 21 -11.56 4.71 0.37
N ALA A 22 -11.67 4.54 -0.93
CA ALA A 22 -11.03 5.38 -1.93
C ALA A 22 -12.09 6.29 -2.57
N PRO A 23 -11.68 7.44 -3.13
CA PRO A 23 -10.31 7.95 -3.14
C PRO A 23 -9.93 8.62 -1.81
N ALA A 24 -8.63 8.69 -1.55
CA ALA A 24 -8.13 9.54 -0.47
C ALA A 24 -8.30 11.02 -0.87
N ALA A 25 -8.42 11.89 0.13
CA ALA A 25 -8.69 13.32 -0.14
C ALA A 25 -7.64 13.97 -1.04
N TRP A 26 -6.37 13.60 -0.86
CA TRP A 26 -5.27 14.18 -1.66
C TRP A 26 -5.36 13.81 -3.15
N GLU A 27 -5.98 12.68 -3.48
CA GLU A 27 -6.05 12.22 -4.86
C GLU A 27 -6.87 13.16 -5.74
N GLY A 28 -7.97 13.67 -5.20
CA GLY A 28 -8.75 14.68 -5.92
C GLY A 28 -7.98 15.96 -6.17
N ARG A 29 -7.20 16.39 -5.18
CA ARG A 29 -6.38 17.60 -5.30
C ARG A 29 -5.22 17.43 -6.27
N ALA A 30 -4.69 16.22 -6.38
CA ALA A 30 -3.59 15.92 -7.29
C ALA A 30 -4.02 15.74 -8.74
N GLY A 31 -5.31 15.64 -9.00
CA GLY A 31 -5.82 15.48 -10.36
C GLY A 31 -5.53 14.12 -10.98
N VAL A 32 -5.26 13.10 -10.17
CA VAL A 32 -5.03 11.75 -10.68
C VAL A 32 -6.35 11.11 -11.10
N PRO A 33 -6.31 10.10 -12.01
CA PRO A 33 -7.54 9.44 -12.44
C PRO A 33 -8.29 8.80 -11.28
N ALA A 34 -9.61 8.66 -11.45
CA ALA A 34 -10.46 8.02 -10.45
C ALA A 34 -9.96 6.62 -10.10
N PRO A 35 -10.17 6.16 -8.85
CA PRO A 35 -9.78 4.81 -8.47
C PRO A 35 -10.59 3.76 -9.23
N LEU A 36 -9.93 2.64 -9.55
CA LEU A 36 -10.55 1.53 -10.27
C LEU A 36 -11.35 0.60 -9.34
N VAL A 37 -11.06 0.65 -8.06
CA VAL A 37 -11.75 -0.14 -7.02
C VAL A 37 -11.96 0.73 -5.80
N PRO A 38 -12.95 0.42 -4.94
CA PRO A 38 -13.31 1.31 -3.83
C PRO A 38 -12.45 1.18 -2.58
N LEU A 39 -11.49 0.25 -2.55
CA LEU A 39 -10.65 0.02 -1.38
C LEU A 39 -9.20 0.37 -1.68
N GLN A 40 -8.59 1.14 -0.80
CA GLN A 40 -7.19 1.53 -0.92
C GLN A 40 -6.38 1.06 0.28
N LEU A 41 -5.22 0.48 0.03
CA LEU A 41 -4.20 0.24 1.04
C LEU A 41 -3.36 1.51 1.13
N PHE A 42 -3.51 2.26 2.22
CA PHE A 42 -2.87 3.57 2.36
C PHE A 42 -1.41 3.47 2.70
N GLN A 43 -1.05 2.56 3.61
CA GLN A 43 0.32 2.34 4.00
C GLN A 43 0.49 0.95 4.62
N LEU A 44 1.70 0.43 4.45
CA LEU A 44 2.14 -0.80 5.07
C LEU A 44 3.61 -0.62 5.41
N TYR A 45 3.92 -0.60 6.68
CA TYR A 45 5.26 -0.38 7.16
C TYR A 45 5.66 -1.49 8.12
N VAL A 46 6.86 -2.04 7.92
CA VAL A 46 7.42 -3.07 8.79
C VAL A 46 8.84 -2.66 9.13
N LEU A 47 9.18 -2.66 10.42
CA LEU A 47 10.54 -2.38 10.86
C LEU A 47 11.52 -3.36 10.21
N ARG A 48 12.72 -2.86 9.91
CA ARG A 48 13.75 -3.70 9.27
C ARG A 48 14.00 -4.99 10.05
N ALA A 49 14.01 -4.91 11.39
CA ALA A 49 14.25 -6.08 12.22
C ALA A 49 13.21 -7.17 12.06
N ALA A 50 12.01 -6.84 11.58
CA ALA A 50 10.93 -7.80 11.35
C ALA A 50 10.81 -8.22 9.89
N HIS A 51 11.69 -7.75 9.01
CA HIS A 51 11.68 -8.16 7.60
C HIS A 51 12.00 -9.65 7.49
N GLY A 52 11.32 -10.31 6.57
CA GLY A 52 11.51 -11.75 6.35
C GLY A 52 10.78 -12.66 7.34
N THR A 53 9.98 -12.07 8.24
CA THR A 53 9.24 -12.84 9.25
C THR A 53 7.82 -13.19 8.81
N GLY A 54 7.35 -12.67 7.67
CA GLY A 54 5.97 -12.81 7.24
C GLY A 54 5.02 -11.77 7.82
N LEU A 55 5.52 -10.82 8.61
CA LEU A 55 4.67 -9.81 9.25
C LEU A 55 3.98 -8.91 8.22
N GLY A 56 4.68 -8.49 7.17
CA GLY A 56 4.07 -7.67 6.13
C GLY A 56 2.87 -8.34 5.47
N ALA A 57 2.99 -9.62 5.14
CA ALA A 57 1.90 -10.39 4.56
C ALA A 57 0.73 -10.52 5.56
N ALA A 58 1.03 -10.76 6.83
CA ALA A 58 0.01 -10.88 7.86
C ALA A 58 -0.75 -9.57 8.07
N LEU A 59 -0.05 -8.44 8.07
CA LEU A 59 -0.69 -7.12 8.19
C LEU A 59 -1.58 -6.83 6.99
N GLN A 60 -1.11 -7.11 5.79
CA GLN A 60 -1.90 -6.92 4.58
C GLN A 60 -3.17 -7.77 4.62
N GLU A 61 -3.05 -9.05 4.97
CA GLU A 61 -4.19 -9.95 5.09
C GLU A 61 -5.20 -9.45 6.10
N ALA A 62 -4.73 -8.97 7.25
CA ALA A 62 -5.61 -8.45 8.29
C ALA A 62 -6.35 -7.18 7.85
N ALA A 63 -5.73 -6.34 7.02
CA ALA A 63 -6.31 -5.07 6.60
C ALA A 63 -7.26 -5.21 5.43
N ILE A 64 -6.93 -6.01 4.43
CA ILE A 64 -7.70 -6.07 3.18
C ILE A 64 -8.08 -7.49 2.76
N GLY A 65 -7.56 -8.52 3.42
CA GLY A 65 -7.86 -9.90 3.07
C GLY A 65 -7.59 -10.17 1.59
N SER A 66 -8.54 -10.81 0.92
CA SER A 66 -8.47 -11.10 -0.52
C SER A 66 -9.25 -10.09 -1.37
N ALA A 67 -9.69 -8.98 -0.80
CA ALA A 67 -10.47 -7.98 -1.52
C ALA A 67 -9.68 -7.32 -2.64
N ASP A 68 -10.41 -6.86 -3.66
CA ASP A 68 -9.82 -5.99 -4.68
C ASP A 68 -9.38 -4.69 -4.01
N ALA A 69 -8.17 -4.24 -4.33
CA ALA A 69 -7.61 -3.05 -3.72
C ALA A 69 -6.54 -2.43 -4.61
N TYR A 70 -6.21 -1.18 -4.35
CA TYR A 70 -5.07 -0.54 -5.00
C TYR A 70 -4.23 0.20 -3.95
N LEU A 71 -3.03 0.55 -4.36
CA LEU A 71 -2.10 1.29 -3.52
C LEU A 71 -1.25 2.21 -4.38
N TRP A 72 -0.65 3.20 -3.75
CA TRP A 72 0.34 4.07 -4.38
C TRP A 72 1.73 3.66 -3.96
N ILE A 73 2.67 3.71 -4.90
CA ILE A 73 4.06 3.34 -4.68
C ILE A 73 4.95 4.30 -5.47
N MET A 74 6.11 4.62 -4.93
CA MET A 74 7.09 5.44 -5.65
C MET A 74 7.72 4.64 -6.77
N ASP A 75 7.91 5.28 -7.92
CA ASP A 75 8.60 4.67 -9.04
C ASP A 75 10.02 4.29 -8.58
N GLY A 76 10.46 3.10 -8.98
CA GLY A 76 11.78 2.62 -8.62
C GLY A 76 11.88 1.91 -7.27
N ASN A 77 10.81 1.85 -6.49
CA ASN A 77 10.81 1.08 -5.25
C ASN A 77 10.64 -0.41 -5.56
N ALA A 78 11.69 -1.03 -6.10
CA ALA A 78 11.64 -2.40 -6.60
C ALA A 78 11.32 -3.41 -5.51
N ARG A 79 11.77 -3.19 -4.29
CA ARG A 79 11.51 -4.10 -3.17
C ARG A 79 10.03 -4.17 -2.84
N ALA A 80 9.39 -3.02 -2.68
CA ALA A 80 7.96 -2.97 -2.38
C ALA A 80 7.15 -3.50 -3.55
N GLU A 81 7.54 -3.17 -4.78
CA GLU A 81 6.85 -3.65 -5.97
C GLU A 81 6.87 -5.17 -6.05
N ARG A 82 8.01 -5.80 -5.75
CA ARG A 82 8.10 -7.28 -5.72
C ARG A 82 7.23 -7.87 -4.61
N PHE A 83 7.20 -7.24 -3.44
CA PHE A 83 6.35 -7.69 -2.35
C PHE A 83 4.88 -7.70 -2.77
N TYR A 84 4.39 -6.59 -3.31
CA TYR A 84 2.99 -6.50 -3.72
C TYR A 84 2.67 -7.40 -4.90
N ALA A 85 3.61 -7.56 -5.84
CA ALA A 85 3.41 -8.49 -6.96
C ALA A 85 3.19 -9.92 -6.48
N ARG A 86 3.91 -10.34 -5.45
CA ARG A 86 3.70 -11.68 -4.86
C ARG A 86 2.32 -11.83 -4.22
N HIS A 87 1.66 -10.72 -3.90
CA HIS A 87 0.34 -10.72 -3.26
C HIS A 87 -0.78 -10.33 -4.22
N GLY A 88 -0.55 -10.49 -5.52
CA GLY A 88 -1.59 -10.33 -6.53
C GLY A 88 -1.73 -8.93 -7.10
N PHE A 89 -0.89 -7.98 -6.71
CA PHE A 89 -0.93 -6.62 -7.27
C PHE A 89 -0.09 -6.56 -8.54
N ARG A 90 -0.52 -5.73 -9.49
CA ARG A 90 0.23 -5.43 -10.70
C ARG A 90 0.39 -3.92 -10.84
N ALA A 91 1.53 -3.49 -11.34
CA ALA A 91 1.78 -2.08 -11.60
C ALA A 91 0.95 -1.60 -12.79
N LEU A 92 0.35 -0.44 -12.65
CA LEU A 92 -0.33 0.20 -13.78
C LEU A 92 0.69 0.99 -14.59
N ALA A 93 0.42 1.10 -15.90
CA ALA A 93 1.29 1.82 -16.84
C ALA A 93 1.02 3.33 -16.75
N GLU A 94 1.44 3.93 -15.67
CA GLU A 94 1.23 5.34 -15.38
C GLU A 94 2.39 5.87 -14.54
N SER A 95 2.55 7.18 -14.50
CA SER A 95 3.53 7.83 -13.64
C SER A 95 3.06 9.26 -13.39
N PHE A 96 2.99 9.64 -12.12
CA PHE A 96 2.53 10.96 -11.72
C PHE A 96 3.54 11.61 -10.78
N PRO A 97 3.74 12.93 -10.86
CA PRO A 97 4.56 13.63 -9.88
C PRO A 97 3.99 13.45 -8.47
N ALA A 98 4.86 13.12 -7.52
CA ALA A 98 4.49 13.10 -6.12
C ALA A 98 4.62 14.50 -5.53
N GLY A 99 3.79 14.81 -4.53
CA GLY A 99 3.82 16.10 -3.87
C GLY A 99 4.33 16.03 -2.45
N GLY A 100 4.35 17.18 -1.78
CA GLY A 100 4.74 17.29 -0.38
C GLY A 100 6.16 16.81 -0.13
N PRO A 101 6.37 15.97 0.89
CA PRO A 101 7.72 15.48 1.22
C PRO A 101 8.41 14.68 0.11
N TRP A 102 7.64 14.20 -0.88
CA TRP A 102 8.14 13.42 -1.99
C TRP A 102 8.27 14.20 -3.28
N ALA A 103 8.20 15.54 -3.20
CA ALA A 103 8.35 16.39 -4.39
C ALA A 103 9.64 16.07 -5.14
N GLY A 104 9.55 15.98 -6.46
CA GLY A 104 10.68 15.60 -7.31
C GLY A 104 10.74 14.12 -7.64
N GLN A 105 9.93 13.30 -6.98
CA GLN A 105 9.79 11.89 -7.31
C GLN A 105 8.49 11.66 -8.09
N HIS A 106 8.37 10.48 -8.68
CA HIS A 106 7.15 10.06 -9.37
C HIS A 106 6.57 8.83 -8.68
N MET A 107 5.27 8.62 -8.87
CA MET A 107 4.53 7.53 -8.24
C MET A 107 3.57 6.90 -9.23
N HIS A 108 3.18 5.67 -8.95
CA HIS A 108 2.16 4.97 -9.74
C HIS A 108 1.35 4.07 -8.82
N ARG A 109 0.24 3.59 -9.35
CA ARG A 109 -0.61 2.67 -8.60
C ARG A 109 -0.28 1.22 -8.92
N MET A 110 -0.48 0.37 -7.93
CA MET A 110 -0.56 -1.07 -8.13
C MET A 110 -1.98 -1.51 -7.81
N LEU A 111 -2.49 -2.45 -8.58
CA LEU A 111 -3.90 -2.87 -8.53
C LEU A 111 -4.00 -4.38 -8.38
N ARG A 112 -4.88 -4.81 -7.48
CA ARG A 112 -5.27 -6.21 -7.35
C ARG A 112 -6.76 -6.34 -7.61
N THR A 113 -7.12 -7.11 -8.63
CA THR A 113 -8.52 -7.38 -8.98
C THR A 113 -8.69 -8.83 -9.42
N GLY A 114 -9.94 -9.25 -9.45
CA GLY A 114 -10.32 -10.46 -10.16
C GLY A 114 -9.75 -11.72 -9.55
N THR A 115 -9.79 -11.81 -8.26
CA THR A 115 -9.50 -13.08 -7.62
C THR A 115 -10.58 -14.08 -8.04
N ALA A 116 -10.25 -14.82 -9.06
CA ALA A 116 -11.11 -15.90 -9.46
C ALA A 116 -11.03 -16.99 -8.39
#